data_d80930ac67005622c29b0b69e83b991a
#
_entry.id   d80930ac67005622c29b0b69e83b991a
#
_cell.length_a   1.000
_cell.length_b   1.000
_cell.length_c   1.000
_cell.angle_alpha   90.00
_cell.angle_beta   90.00
_cell.angle_gamma   90.00
#
_symmetry.space_group_name_H-M   'P 1'
#
loop_
_entity.id
_entity.type
_entity.pdbx_description
1 polymer ?
#
loop_
_entity_poly.entity_id
_entity_poly.type
_entity_poly.pdbx_seq_one_letter_code
_entity_poly.pdbx_strand_id
1 'polypeptide(L)'
;MLTVIRRIVCAAVALVVCVIISGCGGEKMTAMEKVQKMLTEYECSKTDATIQRFSNKGENTYETTQYSKITGEYRMEIKSPEAMNGNYTVFDGTSVKQYNAKTDETVSLDVPKMQKGSQLFISTFIKNYLMSENVSVETAASLDESVCTVLEAVIPEGNKYISTEKLWVDNETLLPLKLIIYDENGGERYIITYNNFEYNPEIDSSVFSAK
;
A
#
# COMPACT_ATOMS: atom_id res chain seq x y z
N MET A 1 -60.55 25.27 24.26
CA MET A 1 -59.57 26.00 23.44
C MET A 1 -58.13 25.61 23.78
N LEU A 2 -57.72 25.55 25.01
CA LEU A 2 -56.33 25.16 25.40
C LEU A 2 -55.92 23.72 24.98
N THR A 3 -56.81 22.76 24.99
CA THR A 3 -56.53 21.37 24.59
C THR A 3 -56.31 21.19 23.11
N VAL A 4 -56.93 21.97 22.25
CA VAL A 4 -56.76 21.94 20.79
C VAL A 4 -55.41 22.57 20.41
N ILE A 5 -55.03 23.69 21.04
CA ILE A 5 -53.73 24.36 20.82
C ILE A 5 -52.59 23.42 21.23
N ARG A 6 -52.71 22.71 22.37
CA ARG A 6 -51.70 21.75 22.84
C ARG A 6 -51.52 20.57 21.90
N ARG A 7 -52.58 20.08 21.24
CA ARG A 7 -52.51 19.02 20.23
C ARG A 7 -51.87 19.46 18.96
N ILE A 8 -52.11 20.72 18.51
CA ILE A 8 -51.51 21.29 17.30
C ILE A 8 -50.01 21.53 17.53
N VAL A 9 -49.60 22.02 18.71
CA VAL A 9 -48.18 22.20 19.06
C VAL A 9 -47.46 20.89 19.13
N CYS A 10 -48.02 19.83 19.74
CA CYS A 10 -47.42 18.51 19.74
C CYS A 10 -47.29 17.91 18.34
N ALA A 11 -48.25 18.08 17.46
CA ALA A 11 -48.18 17.63 16.07
C ALA A 11 -47.11 18.38 15.27
N ALA A 12 -46.98 19.68 15.46
CA ALA A 12 -45.96 20.52 14.80
C ALA A 12 -44.54 20.16 15.27
N VAL A 13 -44.34 19.90 16.58
CA VAL A 13 -43.05 19.46 17.11
C VAL A 13 -42.69 18.04 16.60
N ALA A 14 -43.64 17.13 16.52
CA ALA A 14 -43.41 15.80 15.95
C ALA A 14 -43.04 15.85 14.46
N LEU A 15 -43.63 16.76 13.68
CA LEU A 15 -43.31 16.95 12.27
C LEU A 15 -41.89 17.51 12.07
N VAL A 16 -41.47 18.46 12.92
CA VAL A 16 -40.11 19.05 12.89
C VAL A 16 -39.06 17.99 13.26
N VAL A 17 -39.33 17.12 14.23
CA VAL A 17 -38.42 16.04 14.63
C VAL A 17 -38.27 15.00 13.51
N CYS A 18 -39.33 14.69 12.77
CA CYS A 18 -39.27 13.77 11.62
C CYS A 18 -38.44 14.33 10.45
N VAL A 19 -38.43 15.65 10.25
CA VAL A 19 -37.61 16.29 9.18
C VAL A 19 -36.11 16.26 9.51
N ILE A 20 -35.74 16.31 10.79
CA ILE A 20 -34.35 16.24 11.23
C ILE A 20 -33.75 14.82 11.06
N ILE A 21 -34.57 13.77 11.12
CA ILE A 21 -34.11 12.39 10.97
C ILE A 21 -33.97 11.99 9.49
N SER A 22 -34.58 12.74 8.55
CA SER A 22 -34.50 12.48 7.12
C SER A 22 -33.20 13.03 6.46
N GLY A 23 -32.34 13.71 7.21
CA GLY A 23 -31.10 14.33 6.72
C GLY A 23 -29.87 13.42 6.74
N CYS A 24 -30.01 12.13 7.05
CA CYS A 24 -28.91 11.17 6.94
C CYS A 24 -28.89 10.54 5.52
N GLY A 25 -28.80 11.38 4.50
CA GLY A 25 -28.25 10.98 3.21
C GLY A 25 -26.75 10.81 3.43
N GLY A 26 -26.27 9.58 3.50
CA GLY A 26 -24.85 9.33 3.66
C GLY A 26 -24.06 10.13 2.62
N GLU A 27 -23.24 11.07 3.06
CA GLU A 27 -22.33 11.79 2.17
C GLU A 27 -21.50 10.74 1.45
N LYS A 28 -21.46 10.80 0.12
CA LYS A 28 -20.64 9.90 -0.66
C LYS A 28 -19.18 10.18 -0.28
N MET A 29 -18.48 9.16 0.18
CA MET A 29 -17.07 9.26 0.51
C MET A 29 -16.30 9.86 -0.67
N THR A 30 -15.46 10.82 -0.37
CA THR A 30 -14.49 11.38 -1.33
C THR A 30 -13.46 10.32 -1.74
N ALA A 31 -12.74 10.54 -2.84
CA ALA A 31 -11.67 9.64 -3.26
C ALA A 31 -10.64 9.42 -2.14
N MET A 32 -10.24 10.50 -1.46
CA MET A 32 -9.31 10.45 -0.35
C MET A 32 -9.83 9.60 0.83
N GLU A 33 -11.08 9.76 1.22
CA GLU A 33 -11.67 8.97 2.32
C GLU A 33 -11.74 7.48 1.97
N LYS A 34 -12.03 7.15 0.70
CA LYS A 34 -12.01 5.75 0.24
C LYS A 34 -10.61 5.17 0.28
N VAL A 35 -9.59 5.92 -0.19
CA VAL A 35 -8.19 5.50 -0.13
C VAL A 35 -7.74 5.33 1.31
N GLN A 36 -8.04 6.26 2.22
CA GLN A 36 -7.71 6.11 3.64
C GLN A 36 -8.36 4.89 4.27
N LYS A 37 -9.63 4.64 3.96
CA LYS A 37 -10.33 3.44 4.42
C LYS A 37 -9.63 2.18 3.93
N MET A 38 -9.29 2.10 2.64
CA MET A 38 -8.57 0.98 2.07
C MET A 38 -7.23 0.73 2.78
N LEU A 39 -6.44 1.79 3.04
CA LEU A 39 -5.16 1.66 3.75
C LEU A 39 -5.34 1.12 5.17
N THR A 40 -6.39 1.53 5.88
CA THR A 40 -6.66 1.07 7.25
C THR A 40 -7.22 -0.35 7.32
N GLU A 41 -7.87 -0.82 6.26
CA GLU A 41 -8.42 -2.17 6.14
C GLU A 41 -7.43 -3.17 5.48
N TYR A 42 -6.24 -2.70 5.10
CA TYR A 42 -5.22 -3.54 4.48
C TYR A 42 -4.61 -4.51 5.49
N GLU A 43 -4.66 -5.81 5.19
CA GLU A 43 -4.03 -6.88 5.96
C GLU A 43 -2.87 -7.52 5.20
N CYS A 44 -3.09 -7.83 3.92
CA CYS A 44 -2.09 -8.46 3.06
C CYS A 44 -2.36 -8.15 1.58
N SER A 45 -1.38 -8.47 0.74
CA SER A 45 -1.54 -8.39 -0.72
C SER A 45 -0.76 -9.48 -1.44
N LYS A 46 -1.22 -9.74 -2.66
CA LYS A 46 -0.51 -10.46 -3.70
C LYS A 46 -0.54 -9.63 -4.96
N THR A 47 0.59 -9.52 -5.66
CA THR A 47 0.68 -8.76 -6.91
C THR A 47 1.81 -9.27 -7.79
N ASP A 48 1.65 -9.11 -9.08
CA ASP A 48 2.78 -9.07 -9.99
C ASP A 48 3.27 -7.63 -10.08
N ALA A 49 4.57 -7.42 -10.09
CA ALA A 49 5.15 -6.08 -10.13
C ALA A 49 6.41 -6.03 -10.99
N THR A 50 6.53 -4.93 -11.73
CA THR A 50 7.76 -4.57 -12.42
C THR A 50 8.53 -3.60 -11.54
N ILE A 51 9.77 -3.95 -11.19
CA ILE A 51 10.67 -3.12 -10.37
C ILE A 51 11.79 -2.58 -11.24
N GLN A 52 11.84 -1.28 -11.41
CA GLN A 52 13.00 -0.58 -11.99
C GLN A 52 13.87 -0.05 -10.85
N ARG A 53 15.15 -0.40 -10.86
CA ARG A 53 16.12 0.03 -9.85
C ARG A 53 17.17 0.92 -10.50
N PHE A 54 17.34 2.12 -9.99
CA PHE A 54 18.35 3.09 -10.44
C PHE A 54 19.54 3.13 -9.48
N SER A 55 20.73 3.04 -10.05
CA SER A 55 21.98 3.12 -9.29
C SER A 55 23.07 3.80 -10.13
N ASN A 56 24.17 4.18 -9.49
CA ASN A 56 25.36 4.69 -10.19
C ASN A 56 26.06 3.66 -11.11
N LYS A 57 25.59 2.38 -11.09
CA LYS A 57 26.04 1.32 -12.02
C LYS A 57 25.07 1.11 -13.19
N GLY A 58 24.03 1.93 -13.30
CA GLY A 58 22.98 1.81 -14.31
C GLY A 58 21.63 1.39 -13.74
N GLU A 59 20.74 1.08 -14.66
CA GLU A 59 19.37 0.67 -14.42
C GLU A 59 19.23 -0.85 -14.55
N ASN A 60 18.39 -1.45 -13.70
CA ASN A 60 18.01 -2.84 -13.82
C ASN A 60 16.49 -2.96 -13.64
N THR A 61 15.88 -3.80 -14.46
CA THR A 61 14.45 -4.10 -14.41
C THR A 61 14.22 -5.56 -14.01
N TYR A 62 13.26 -5.76 -13.11
CA TYR A 62 12.87 -7.08 -12.63
C TYR A 62 11.35 -7.25 -12.74
N GLU A 63 10.89 -8.38 -13.24
CA GLU A 63 9.51 -8.81 -13.08
C GLU A 63 9.41 -9.74 -11.88
N THR A 64 8.44 -9.51 -11.04
CA THR A 64 8.33 -10.23 -9.75
C THR A 64 6.88 -10.60 -9.44
N THR A 65 6.69 -11.66 -8.66
CA THR A 65 5.46 -11.86 -7.89
C THR A 65 5.78 -11.54 -6.43
N GLN A 66 4.96 -10.70 -5.82
CA GLN A 66 5.12 -10.24 -4.46
C GLN A 66 3.95 -10.66 -3.58
N TYR A 67 4.27 -11.07 -2.36
CA TYR A 67 3.32 -11.31 -1.27
C TYR A 67 3.78 -10.50 -0.06
N SER A 68 2.88 -9.79 0.60
CA SER A 68 3.23 -9.04 1.80
C SER A 68 2.07 -8.93 2.78
N LYS A 69 2.38 -8.87 4.09
CA LYS A 69 1.43 -8.64 5.17
C LYS A 69 1.75 -7.35 5.91
N ILE A 70 0.72 -6.71 6.47
CA ILE A 70 0.90 -5.51 7.32
C ILE A 70 1.73 -5.83 8.58
N THR A 71 1.73 -7.07 9.02
CA THR A 71 2.54 -7.57 10.15
C THR A 71 4.04 -7.62 9.83
N GLY A 72 4.40 -7.59 8.53
CA GLY A 72 5.78 -7.42 8.05
C GLY A 72 6.32 -8.60 7.25
N GLU A 73 5.70 -9.77 7.28
CA GLU A 73 6.11 -10.92 6.46
C GLU A 73 5.98 -10.57 4.98
N TYR A 74 6.95 -10.99 4.20
CA TYR A 74 6.95 -10.79 2.76
C TYR A 74 7.65 -11.92 2.01
N ARG A 75 7.29 -12.07 0.73
CA ARG A 75 7.98 -12.88 -0.25
C ARG A 75 8.02 -12.16 -1.59
N MET A 76 9.17 -12.16 -2.25
CA MET A 76 9.36 -11.67 -3.61
C MET A 76 10.02 -12.76 -4.45
N GLU A 77 9.32 -13.21 -5.47
CA GLU A 77 9.83 -14.18 -6.46
C GLU A 77 10.20 -13.45 -7.74
N ILE A 78 11.39 -13.69 -8.26
CA ILE A 78 11.86 -13.10 -9.50
C ILE A 78 11.41 -13.97 -10.69
N LYS A 79 10.76 -13.36 -11.67
CA LYS A 79 10.34 -13.96 -12.93
C LYS A 79 11.25 -13.56 -14.09
N SER A 80 11.76 -12.33 -14.06
CA SER A 80 12.68 -11.78 -15.07
C SER A 80 13.75 -10.93 -14.36
N PRO A 81 15.00 -10.92 -14.83
CA PRO A 81 15.52 -11.60 -16.04
C PRO A 81 15.64 -13.12 -15.85
N GLU A 82 15.69 -13.83 -16.98
CA GLU A 82 15.79 -15.32 -17.02
C GLU A 82 16.95 -15.87 -16.18
N ALA A 83 18.05 -15.13 -16.12
CA ALA A 83 19.20 -15.50 -15.30
C ALA A 83 18.92 -15.60 -13.80
N MET A 84 17.82 -14.99 -13.32
CA MET A 84 17.41 -14.93 -11.92
C MET A 84 16.03 -15.58 -11.70
N ASN A 85 15.41 -16.10 -12.75
CA ASN A 85 14.08 -16.69 -12.67
C ASN A 85 14.05 -17.83 -11.64
N GLY A 86 13.01 -17.82 -10.79
CA GLY A 86 12.84 -18.77 -9.69
C GLY A 86 13.59 -18.41 -8.40
N ASN A 87 14.48 -17.43 -8.41
CA ASN A 87 15.07 -16.90 -7.17
C ASN A 87 13.99 -16.21 -6.35
N TYR A 88 14.06 -16.31 -5.03
CA TYR A 88 13.16 -15.56 -4.16
C TYR A 88 13.86 -15.07 -2.89
N THR A 89 13.31 -14.01 -2.34
CA THR A 89 13.61 -13.53 -0.98
C THR A 89 12.33 -13.63 -0.16
N VAL A 90 12.45 -14.17 1.04
CA VAL A 90 11.32 -14.29 1.97
C VAL A 90 11.73 -13.83 3.37
N PHE A 91 10.84 -13.12 4.03
CA PHE A 91 10.92 -12.79 5.46
C PHE A 91 9.74 -13.43 6.18
N ASP A 92 10.02 -14.27 7.15
CA ASP A 92 9.03 -15.06 7.90
C ASP A 92 8.59 -14.40 9.22
N GLY A 93 8.92 -13.11 9.40
CA GLY A 93 8.74 -12.37 10.67
C GLY A 93 9.95 -12.42 11.59
N THR A 94 10.92 -13.30 11.33
CA THR A 94 12.10 -13.51 12.17
C THR A 94 13.41 -13.36 11.39
N SER A 95 13.51 -14.02 10.26
CA SER A 95 14.72 -14.07 9.44
C SER A 95 14.42 -13.82 7.97
N VAL A 96 15.37 -13.18 7.28
CA VAL A 96 15.35 -13.06 5.82
C VAL A 96 16.09 -14.24 5.23
N LYS A 97 15.46 -14.94 4.30
CA LYS A 97 16.07 -16.04 3.56
C LYS A 97 16.06 -15.73 2.07
N GLN A 98 17.16 -16.06 1.40
CA GLN A 98 17.31 -15.91 -0.04
C GLN A 98 17.57 -17.29 -0.64
N TYR A 99 16.73 -17.67 -1.59
CA TYR A 99 16.87 -18.90 -2.35
C TYR A 99 17.44 -18.61 -3.74
N ASN A 100 18.38 -19.41 -4.16
CA ASN A 100 18.94 -19.38 -5.50
C ASN A 100 18.52 -20.65 -6.26
N ALA A 101 17.70 -20.48 -7.29
CA ALA A 101 17.14 -21.57 -8.06
C ALA A 101 18.20 -22.34 -8.89
N LYS A 102 19.35 -21.72 -9.23
CA LYS A 102 20.41 -22.39 -10.00
C LYS A 102 21.25 -23.33 -9.16
N THR A 103 21.47 -23.01 -7.90
CA THR A 103 22.29 -23.82 -6.99
C THR A 103 21.43 -24.67 -6.06
N ASP A 104 20.11 -24.44 -6.06
CA ASP A 104 19.14 -25.05 -5.12
C ASP A 104 19.53 -24.82 -3.65
N GLU A 105 20.11 -23.66 -3.36
CA GLU A 105 20.60 -23.29 -2.03
C GLU A 105 19.77 -22.16 -1.42
N THR A 106 19.57 -22.24 -0.11
CA THR A 106 18.97 -21.18 0.70
C THR A 106 20.00 -20.62 1.66
N VAL A 107 20.16 -19.29 1.66
CA VAL A 107 21.00 -18.56 2.60
C VAL A 107 20.10 -17.80 3.56
N SER A 108 20.30 -17.98 4.87
CA SER A 108 19.66 -17.19 5.89
C SER A 108 20.51 -15.95 6.19
N LEU A 109 19.89 -14.78 6.14
CA LEU A 109 20.53 -13.52 6.47
C LEU A 109 20.06 -13.10 7.86
N ASP A 110 20.99 -13.00 8.78
CA ASP A 110 20.73 -12.41 10.10
C ASP A 110 20.68 -10.89 9.93
N VAL A 111 19.49 -10.35 9.74
CA VAL A 111 19.29 -8.91 9.50
C VAL A 111 18.51 -8.30 10.64
N PRO A 112 18.95 -7.13 11.15
CA PRO A 112 18.14 -6.33 12.06
C PRO A 112 16.78 -6.02 11.44
N LYS A 113 15.72 -6.00 12.27
CA LYS A 113 14.30 -5.87 11.90
C LYS A 113 13.94 -4.78 10.87
N MET A 114 14.85 -3.87 10.57
CA MET A 114 14.61 -2.71 9.70
C MET A 114 15.29 -2.77 8.35
N GLN A 115 15.82 -3.90 7.92
CA GLN A 115 16.67 -3.88 6.74
C GLN A 115 16.35 -4.92 5.69
N LYS A 116 16.32 -4.41 4.50
CA LYS A 116 16.75 -4.91 3.21
C LYS A 116 15.66 -5.52 2.36
N GLY A 117 15.03 -4.62 1.63
CA GLY A 117 14.09 -4.96 0.57
C GLY A 117 12.63 -4.86 1.00
N SER A 118 12.31 -4.70 2.29
CA SER A 118 10.93 -4.52 2.73
C SER A 118 10.30 -3.24 2.18
N GLN A 119 11.08 -2.20 1.94
CA GLN A 119 10.62 -0.94 1.33
C GLN A 119 10.08 -1.11 -0.10
N LEU A 120 10.33 -2.24 -0.75
CA LEU A 120 9.79 -2.53 -2.07
C LEU A 120 8.34 -3.07 -2.03
N PHE A 121 7.77 -3.23 -0.83
CA PHE A 121 6.44 -3.77 -0.64
C PHE A 121 5.46 -2.69 -0.19
N ILE A 122 4.25 -2.76 -0.75
CA ILE A 122 3.18 -1.82 -0.40
C ILE A 122 2.83 -1.85 1.09
N SER A 123 2.93 -3.01 1.75
CA SER A 123 2.70 -3.16 3.19
C SER A 123 3.61 -2.27 4.02
N THR A 124 4.86 -2.10 3.59
CA THR A 124 5.82 -1.20 4.26
C THR A 124 5.45 0.26 4.02
N PHE A 125 5.10 0.64 2.78
CA PHE A 125 4.59 1.98 2.50
C PHE A 125 3.37 2.31 3.36
N ILE A 126 2.36 1.44 3.40
CA ILE A 126 1.14 1.65 4.19
C ILE A 126 1.49 1.86 5.67
N LYS A 127 2.37 1.04 6.22
CA LYS A 127 2.82 1.18 7.61
C LYS A 127 3.54 2.50 7.85
N ASN A 128 4.46 2.89 6.98
CA ASN A 128 5.19 4.15 7.08
C ASN A 128 4.22 5.34 7.00
N TYR A 129 3.29 5.32 6.04
CA TYR A 129 2.30 6.38 5.84
C TYR A 129 1.38 6.54 7.05
N LEU A 130 0.84 5.45 7.59
CA LEU A 130 -0.07 5.49 8.74
C LEU A 130 0.63 5.89 10.05
N MET A 131 1.94 5.68 10.16
CA MET A 131 2.73 6.00 11.35
C MET A 131 3.48 7.34 11.25
N SER A 132 3.53 7.96 10.07
CA SER A 132 4.29 9.19 9.85
C SER A 132 3.49 10.42 10.28
N GLU A 133 4.18 11.36 10.94
CA GLU A 133 3.65 12.71 11.21
C GLU A 133 3.81 13.63 9.97
N ASN A 134 4.70 13.27 9.03
CA ASN A 134 5.00 14.04 7.84
C ASN A 134 4.50 13.29 6.60
N VAL A 135 3.26 13.50 6.26
CA VAL A 135 2.63 12.96 5.05
C VAL A 135 2.10 14.08 4.18
N SER A 136 2.12 13.89 2.87
CA SER A 136 1.39 14.74 1.94
C SER A 136 0.43 13.92 1.09
N VAL A 137 -0.62 14.59 0.62
CA VAL A 137 -1.64 13.98 -0.22
C VAL A 137 -1.97 14.93 -1.35
N GLU A 138 -1.91 14.44 -2.57
CA GLU A 138 -2.42 15.11 -3.76
C GLU A 138 -3.60 14.31 -4.31
N THR A 139 -4.76 14.93 -4.42
CA THR A 139 -5.95 14.33 -5.03
C THR A 139 -6.08 14.80 -6.47
N ALA A 140 -6.55 13.91 -7.36
CA ALA A 140 -6.73 14.20 -8.79
C ALA A 140 -5.42 14.40 -9.59
N ALA A 141 -4.32 13.78 -9.17
CA ALA A 141 -3.13 13.65 -10.00
C ALA A 141 -3.40 12.74 -11.20
N SER A 142 -2.86 13.10 -12.38
CA SER A 142 -3.01 12.26 -13.57
C SER A 142 -1.83 11.29 -13.70
N LEU A 143 -2.13 10.02 -13.94
CA LEU A 143 -1.15 9.00 -14.30
C LEU A 143 -1.72 8.20 -15.47
N ASP A 144 -1.14 8.37 -16.66
CA ASP A 144 -1.68 7.84 -17.91
C ASP A 144 -3.16 8.24 -18.10
N GLU A 145 -4.08 7.28 -18.19
CA GLU A 145 -5.52 7.50 -18.32
C GLU A 145 -6.25 7.57 -16.96
N SER A 146 -5.55 7.33 -15.85
CA SER A 146 -6.13 7.28 -14.51
C SER A 146 -6.04 8.61 -13.78
N VAL A 147 -7.06 8.90 -12.97
CA VAL A 147 -7.04 9.98 -11.98
C VAL A 147 -6.73 9.36 -10.62
N CYS A 148 -5.63 9.76 -10.02
CA CYS A 148 -5.07 9.14 -8.84
C CYS A 148 -5.11 10.04 -7.60
N THR A 149 -5.19 9.41 -6.44
CA THR A 149 -4.72 9.99 -5.18
C THR A 149 -3.27 9.59 -4.99
N VAL A 150 -2.39 10.58 -4.80
CA VAL A 150 -0.96 10.35 -4.52
C VAL A 150 -0.71 10.59 -3.05
N LEU A 151 -0.14 9.60 -2.40
CA LEU A 151 0.23 9.61 -1.00
C LEU A 151 1.75 9.65 -0.89
N GLU A 152 2.28 10.55 -0.08
CA GLU A 152 3.72 10.67 0.15
C GLU A 152 4.03 10.52 1.64
N ALA A 153 5.08 9.77 1.94
CA ALA A 153 5.58 9.58 3.29
C ALA A 153 7.12 9.65 3.34
N VAL A 154 7.63 10.07 4.49
CA VAL A 154 9.04 9.94 4.81
C VAL A 154 9.31 8.49 5.26
N ILE A 155 10.38 7.89 4.74
CA ILE A 155 10.79 6.54 5.14
C ILE A 155 11.47 6.64 6.51
N PRO A 156 10.92 6.00 7.56
CA PRO A 156 11.54 5.98 8.88
C PRO A 156 12.95 5.39 8.82
N GLU A 157 13.90 6.01 9.52
CA GLU A 157 15.30 5.63 9.50
C GLU A 157 15.92 5.52 8.10
N GLY A 158 15.37 6.29 7.16
CA GLY A 158 15.88 6.42 5.80
C GLY A 158 17.34 6.88 5.79
N ASN A 159 17.97 6.81 4.64
CA ASN A 159 19.34 7.23 4.43
C ASN A 159 19.44 8.00 3.11
N LYS A 160 20.64 8.45 2.75
CA LYS A 160 20.85 9.24 1.53
C LYS A 160 20.38 8.57 0.25
N TYR A 161 20.16 7.26 0.22
CA TYR A 161 19.70 6.51 -0.96
C TYR A 161 18.22 6.20 -0.96
N ILE A 162 17.57 6.21 0.22
CA ILE A 162 16.14 5.99 0.41
C ILE A 162 15.66 6.95 1.49
N SER A 163 14.84 7.92 1.14
CA SER A 163 14.44 9.02 2.00
C SER A 163 12.93 9.21 2.07
N THR A 164 12.29 9.26 0.91
CA THR A 164 10.84 9.44 0.80
C THR A 164 10.26 8.45 -0.20
N GLU A 165 8.95 8.25 -0.12
CA GLU A 165 8.23 7.34 -0.99
C GLU A 165 6.87 7.92 -1.37
N LYS A 166 6.41 7.64 -2.61
CA LYS A 166 5.11 8.08 -3.13
C LYS A 166 4.35 6.90 -3.71
N LEU A 167 3.07 6.79 -3.33
CA LEU A 167 2.15 5.78 -3.84
C LEU A 167 1.04 6.46 -4.64
N TRP A 168 0.82 6.00 -5.87
CA TRP A 168 -0.31 6.37 -6.72
C TRP A 168 -1.40 5.31 -6.58
N VAL A 169 -2.59 5.74 -6.18
CA VAL A 169 -3.78 4.90 -6.05
C VAL A 169 -4.84 5.44 -7.01
N ASP A 170 -5.34 4.61 -7.88
CA ASP A 170 -6.42 4.94 -8.81
C ASP A 170 -7.71 5.25 -8.02
N ASN A 171 -8.35 6.38 -8.33
CA ASN A 171 -9.52 6.87 -7.58
C ASN A 171 -10.80 6.08 -7.86
N GLU A 172 -10.86 5.35 -8.96
CA GLU A 172 -12.03 4.57 -9.37
C GLU A 172 -11.95 3.15 -8.83
N THR A 173 -10.83 2.47 -9.08
CA THR A 173 -10.62 1.07 -8.69
C THR A 173 -10.08 0.90 -7.29
N LEU A 174 -9.49 1.94 -6.71
CA LEU A 174 -8.71 1.95 -5.46
C LEU A 174 -7.49 1.03 -5.50
N LEU A 175 -7.05 0.61 -6.68
CA LEU A 175 -5.85 -0.21 -6.84
C LEU A 175 -4.59 0.67 -6.84
N PRO A 176 -3.50 0.24 -6.21
CA PRO A 176 -2.21 0.88 -6.35
C PRO A 176 -1.69 0.65 -7.77
N LEU A 177 -1.23 1.70 -8.41
CA LEU A 177 -0.64 1.64 -9.75
C LEU A 177 0.88 1.68 -9.70
N LYS A 178 1.43 2.52 -8.83
CA LYS A 178 2.87 2.79 -8.79
C LYS A 178 3.32 3.19 -7.40
N LEU A 179 4.48 2.70 -6.98
CA LEU A 179 5.22 3.17 -5.81
C LEU A 179 6.60 3.63 -6.27
N ILE A 180 6.99 4.86 -5.92
CA ILE A 180 8.34 5.37 -6.21
C ILE A 180 9.04 5.67 -4.90
N ILE A 181 10.30 5.24 -4.81
CA ILE A 181 11.19 5.51 -3.68
C ILE A 181 12.26 6.48 -4.15
N TYR A 182 12.43 7.57 -3.41
CA TYR A 182 13.37 8.64 -3.72
C TYR A 182 14.54 8.68 -2.74
N ASP A 183 15.67 9.18 -3.23
CA ASP A 183 16.81 9.53 -2.39
C ASP A 183 16.64 10.92 -1.73
N GLU A 184 17.63 11.33 -0.91
CA GLU A 184 17.58 12.62 -0.19
C GLU A 184 17.57 13.85 -1.09
N ASN A 185 17.95 13.72 -2.37
CA ASN A 185 17.96 14.78 -3.36
C ASN A 185 16.74 14.76 -4.28
N GLY A 186 15.77 13.85 -4.02
CA GLY A 186 14.58 13.66 -4.84
C GLY A 186 14.83 12.85 -6.12
N GLY A 187 15.99 12.18 -6.23
CA GLY A 187 16.26 11.26 -7.34
C GLY A 187 15.55 9.93 -7.15
N GLU A 188 14.96 9.41 -8.23
CA GLU A 188 14.27 8.10 -8.19
C GLU A 188 15.30 6.97 -8.00
N ARG A 189 15.04 6.10 -7.05
CA ARG A 189 15.87 4.93 -6.72
C ARG A 189 15.19 3.63 -7.10
N TYR A 190 13.89 3.56 -6.92
CA TYR A 190 13.06 2.45 -7.32
C TYR A 190 11.74 2.97 -7.86
N ILE A 191 11.26 2.37 -8.95
CA ILE A 191 9.90 2.50 -9.44
C ILE A 191 9.32 1.10 -9.44
N ILE A 192 8.24 0.91 -8.69
CA ILE A 192 7.49 -0.34 -8.62
C ILE A 192 6.14 -0.09 -9.31
N THR A 193 5.91 -0.73 -10.44
CA THR A 193 4.62 -0.70 -11.15
C THR A 193 3.86 -1.97 -10.82
N TYR A 194 2.65 -1.83 -10.30
CA TYR A 194 1.82 -2.95 -9.88
C TYR A 194 0.93 -3.45 -11.02
N ASN A 195 0.85 -4.77 -11.17
CA ASN A 195 -0.04 -5.46 -12.07
C ASN A 195 -0.79 -6.54 -11.28
N ASN A 196 -2.03 -6.88 -11.69
CA ASN A 196 -2.80 -7.97 -11.06
C ASN A 196 -2.82 -7.89 -9.53
N PHE A 197 -3.10 -6.69 -8.99
CA PHE A 197 -3.06 -6.46 -7.55
C PHE A 197 -4.31 -7.01 -6.85
N GLU A 198 -4.09 -7.80 -5.80
CA GLU A 198 -5.14 -8.38 -4.97
C GLU A 198 -4.98 -7.88 -3.52
N TYR A 199 -6.03 -7.24 -2.98
CA TYR A 199 -6.11 -6.89 -1.56
C TYR A 199 -6.68 -8.05 -0.75
N ASN A 200 -6.05 -8.32 0.39
CA ASN A 200 -6.50 -9.29 1.39
C ASN A 200 -6.88 -10.66 0.82
N PRO A 201 -6.09 -11.23 -0.14
CA PRO A 201 -6.35 -12.57 -0.62
C PRO A 201 -6.07 -13.61 0.47
N GLU A 202 -6.66 -14.78 0.36
CA GLU A 202 -6.26 -15.92 1.16
C GLU A 202 -4.84 -16.35 0.77
N ILE A 203 -3.88 -16.21 1.67
CA ILE A 203 -2.48 -16.60 1.46
C ILE A 203 -2.13 -17.70 2.44
N ASP A 204 -1.75 -18.87 1.91
CA ASP A 204 -1.26 -19.96 2.74
C ASP A 204 0.03 -19.52 3.47
N SER A 205 0.14 -19.85 4.75
CA SER A 205 1.29 -19.46 5.59
C SER A 205 2.62 -20.02 5.08
N SER A 206 2.60 -21.15 4.36
CA SER A 206 3.79 -21.75 3.75
C SER A 206 4.44 -20.85 2.69
N VAL A 207 3.69 -19.91 2.10
CA VAL A 207 4.24 -18.90 1.17
C VAL A 207 5.37 -18.11 1.81
N PHE A 208 5.29 -17.85 3.12
CA PHE A 208 6.29 -17.11 3.87
C PHE A 208 7.39 -18.01 4.49
N SER A 209 7.48 -19.25 4.04
CA SER A 209 8.54 -20.18 4.42
C SER A 209 9.54 -20.38 3.28
N ALA A 210 10.81 -20.52 3.60
CA ALA A 210 11.80 -20.98 2.63
C ALA A 210 11.84 -22.52 2.59
N LYS A 211 12.26 -23.05 1.46
CA LYS A 211 12.63 -24.48 1.34
C LYS A 211 13.84 -24.77 2.22
#